data_ff785c8cb77a00d2a20333bf3e3d5ea5
#
_entry.id   ff785c8cb77a00d2a20333bf3e3d5ea5
#
_cell.length_a   1.000
_cell.length_b   1.000
_cell.length_c   1.000
_cell.angle_alpha   90.00
_cell.angle_beta   90.00
_cell.angle_gamma   90.00
#
_symmetry.space_group_name_H-M   'P 1'
#
loop_
_entity.id
_entity.type
_entity.pdbx_description
1 polymer ?
#
loop_
_entity_poly.entity_id
_entity_poly.type
_entity_poly.pdbx_seq_one_letter_code
_entity_poly.pdbx_strand_id
1 'polypeptide(L)'
;MGLKKGAHVFCEKPPSKSLNELKPIQEFMRDSDLKLMYGFNHRFHSSVIKAREIVKEKKLGKVINMKGTYGKSKMISFNQTDWRTDRSKSGGGILLDQGIHMLDLMNYFGGGFNQVFSIIQNSFWNYDVEDNAFILMQNDEGLVAQLHSSATQWRHTFNLEMTFERGSLILGGLLTSSKSYGEETLR
;
A
#
# COMPACT_ATOMS: atom_id res chain seq x y z
N MET A 1 -4.77 -12.22 19.70
CA MET A 1 -5.66 -12.58 20.82
C MET A 1 -6.99 -13.17 20.35
N GLY A 2 -7.71 -12.57 19.41
CA GLY A 2 -9.00 -13.07 18.92
C GLY A 2 -8.95 -14.46 18.29
N LEU A 3 -8.02 -14.71 17.39
CA LEU A 3 -7.83 -16.00 16.74
C LEU A 3 -7.65 -17.15 17.75
N LYS A 4 -6.80 -16.97 18.78
CA LYS A 4 -6.60 -17.98 19.83
C LYS A 4 -7.86 -18.26 20.68
N LYS A 5 -8.88 -17.39 20.60
CA LYS A 5 -10.18 -17.56 21.24
C LYS A 5 -11.26 -18.11 20.30
N GLY A 6 -10.86 -18.55 19.09
CA GLY A 6 -11.79 -19.08 18.10
C GLY A 6 -12.62 -18.05 17.36
N ALA A 7 -12.24 -16.76 17.40
CA ALA A 7 -12.99 -15.71 16.70
C ALA A 7 -12.39 -15.40 15.33
N HIS A 8 -13.25 -15.11 14.33
CA HIS A 8 -12.81 -14.43 13.12
C HIS A 8 -12.29 -13.04 13.49
N VAL A 9 -11.27 -12.55 12.78
CA VAL A 9 -10.60 -11.28 13.11
C VAL A 9 -10.56 -10.34 11.91
N PHE A 10 -11.02 -9.11 12.11
CA PHE A 10 -10.70 -7.96 11.27
C PHE A 10 -9.67 -7.11 12.02
N CYS A 11 -8.53 -6.85 11.38
CA CYS A 11 -7.42 -6.11 11.97
C CYS A 11 -7.03 -4.93 11.08
N GLU A 12 -6.79 -3.76 11.68
CA GLU A 12 -6.30 -2.61 10.96
C GLU A 12 -4.89 -2.84 10.37
N LYS A 13 -4.59 -2.10 9.35
CA LYS A 13 -3.25 -2.04 8.76
C LYS A 13 -2.32 -1.11 9.61
N PRO A 14 -1.02 -1.29 9.61
CA PRO A 14 -0.29 -2.41 9.02
C PRO A 14 -0.52 -3.71 9.80
N PRO A 15 -0.39 -4.86 9.15
CA PRO A 15 -0.58 -6.17 9.79
C PRO A 15 0.29 -6.41 11.02
N SER A 16 1.49 -5.86 11.00
CA SER A 16 2.50 -5.93 12.07
C SER A 16 3.61 -4.93 11.82
N LYS A 17 4.53 -4.81 12.77
CA LYS A 17 5.76 -4.01 12.64
C LYS A 17 6.87 -4.75 11.88
N SER A 18 6.82 -6.07 11.82
CA SER A 18 7.83 -6.89 11.17
C SER A 18 7.29 -8.23 10.68
N LEU A 19 8.00 -8.85 9.72
CA LEU A 19 7.67 -10.21 9.25
C LEU A 19 7.72 -11.26 10.36
N ASN A 20 8.61 -11.10 11.34
CA ASN A 20 8.72 -12.04 12.44
C ASN A 20 7.45 -12.10 13.32
N GLU A 21 6.73 -10.97 13.43
CA GLU A 21 5.44 -10.93 14.13
C GLU A 21 4.31 -11.58 13.31
N LEU A 22 4.43 -11.61 11.98
CA LEU A 22 3.43 -12.24 11.10
C LEU A 22 3.56 -13.77 11.00
N LYS A 23 4.78 -14.30 11.08
CA LYS A 23 5.02 -15.75 10.93
C LYS A 23 4.12 -16.62 11.82
N PRO A 24 4.01 -16.37 13.13
CA PRO A 24 3.13 -17.17 13.99
C PRO A 24 1.64 -17.08 13.60
N ILE A 25 1.23 -15.93 13.03
CA ILE A 25 -0.14 -15.74 12.56
C ILE A 25 -0.38 -16.54 11.28
N GLN A 26 0.57 -16.51 10.36
CA GLN A 26 0.50 -17.30 9.11
C GLN A 26 0.47 -18.80 9.40
N GLU A 27 1.30 -19.28 10.32
CA GLU A 27 1.33 -20.68 10.76
C GLU A 27 -0.01 -21.08 11.37
N PHE A 28 -0.55 -20.27 12.29
CA PHE A 28 -1.85 -20.53 12.89
C PHE A 28 -3.00 -20.56 11.86
N MET A 29 -2.95 -19.66 10.87
CA MET A 29 -4.02 -19.56 9.86
C MET A 29 -3.97 -20.68 8.81
N ARG A 30 -2.84 -21.37 8.65
CA ARG A 30 -2.68 -22.45 7.66
C ARG A 30 -3.69 -23.58 7.86
N ASP A 31 -3.89 -23.97 9.11
CA ASP A 31 -4.72 -25.11 9.51
C ASP A 31 -6.01 -24.66 10.23
N SER A 32 -6.44 -23.41 10.04
CA SER A 32 -7.57 -22.80 10.74
C SER A 32 -8.73 -22.48 9.79
N ASP A 33 -9.95 -22.82 10.18
CA ASP A 33 -11.18 -22.41 9.50
C ASP A 33 -11.57 -20.95 9.79
N LEU A 34 -10.85 -20.29 10.68
CA LEU A 34 -11.10 -18.89 11.03
C LEU A 34 -10.78 -17.96 9.86
N LYS A 35 -11.40 -16.80 9.84
CA LYS A 35 -11.14 -15.76 8.85
C LYS A 35 -10.36 -14.62 9.48
N LEU A 36 -9.28 -14.23 8.80
CA LEU A 36 -8.48 -13.05 9.14
C LEU A 36 -8.50 -12.12 7.94
N MET A 37 -8.90 -10.88 8.16
CA MET A 37 -8.88 -9.82 7.17
C MET A 37 -8.16 -8.61 7.72
N TYR A 38 -7.32 -7.99 6.88
CA TYR A 38 -6.64 -6.73 7.19
C TYR A 38 -7.33 -5.54 6.51
N GLY A 39 -7.29 -4.37 7.17
CA GLY A 39 -7.97 -3.15 6.78
C GLY A 39 -7.35 -2.43 5.57
N PHE A 40 -7.09 -3.13 4.46
CA PHE A 40 -6.68 -2.52 3.20
C PHE A 40 -7.87 -1.89 2.48
N ASN A 41 -8.40 -0.82 3.06
CA ASN A 41 -9.64 -0.18 2.61
C ASN A 41 -9.56 0.41 1.19
N HIS A 42 -8.36 0.68 0.66
CA HIS A 42 -8.19 1.18 -0.71
C HIS A 42 -8.75 0.24 -1.78
N ARG A 43 -8.80 -1.06 -1.52
CA ARG A 43 -9.41 -2.05 -2.42
C ARG A 43 -10.91 -1.83 -2.64
N PHE A 44 -11.59 -1.09 -1.75
CA PHE A 44 -13.03 -0.88 -1.75
C PHE A 44 -13.44 0.51 -2.27
N HIS A 45 -12.50 1.31 -2.76
CA HIS A 45 -12.81 2.53 -3.49
C HIS A 45 -13.46 2.21 -4.85
N SER A 46 -14.44 3.01 -5.26
CA SER A 46 -15.22 2.78 -6.47
C SER A 46 -14.35 2.67 -7.71
N SER A 47 -13.34 3.53 -7.84
CA SER A 47 -12.37 3.51 -8.94
C SER A 47 -11.55 2.22 -8.96
N VAL A 48 -11.14 1.71 -7.80
CA VAL A 48 -10.35 0.48 -7.66
C VAL A 48 -11.20 -0.74 -8.01
N ILE A 49 -12.45 -0.79 -7.52
CA ILE A 49 -13.42 -1.86 -7.87
C ILE A 49 -13.61 -1.89 -9.38
N LYS A 50 -13.86 -0.72 -9.99
CA LYS A 50 -14.08 -0.62 -11.44
C LYS A 50 -12.83 -1.00 -12.25
N ALA A 51 -11.65 -0.55 -11.84
CA ALA A 51 -10.40 -0.96 -12.46
C ALA A 51 -10.21 -2.49 -12.38
N ARG A 52 -10.56 -3.11 -11.25
CA ARG A 52 -10.48 -4.57 -11.09
C ARG A 52 -11.40 -5.33 -12.03
N GLU A 53 -12.62 -4.82 -12.27
CA GLU A 53 -13.53 -5.39 -13.26
C GLU A 53 -12.91 -5.35 -14.67
N ILE A 54 -12.38 -4.18 -15.08
CA ILE A 54 -11.73 -3.99 -16.39
C ILE A 54 -10.55 -4.95 -16.57
N VAL A 55 -9.72 -5.08 -15.55
CA VAL A 55 -8.56 -6.01 -15.58
C VAL A 55 -9.03 -7.47 -15.71
N LYS A 56 -10.09 -7.86 -15.00
CA LYS A 56 -10.65 -9.23 -15.07
C LYS A 56 -11.22 -9.55 -16.47
N GLU A 57 -11.75 -8.57 -17.17
CA GLU A 57 -12.27 -8.74 -18.54
C GLU A 57 -11.17 -9.04 -19.57
N LYS A 58 -9.88 -8.83 -19.21
CA LYS A 58 -8.69 -9.05 -20.05
C LYS A 58 -8.69 -8.31 -21.40
N LYS A 59 -9.59 -7.34 -21.61
CA LYS A 59 -9.68 -6.57 -22.85
C LYS A 59 -8.42 -5.75 -23.13
N LEU A 60 -7.75 -5.28 -22.09
CA LEU A 60 -6.49 -4.52 -22.21
C LEU A 60 -5.25 -5.42 -22.33
N GLY A 61 -5.41 -6.75 -22.21
CA GLY A 61 -4.28 -7.67 -22.20
C GLY A 61 -3.56 -7.75 -20.86
N LYS A 62 -2.29 -8.14 -20.89
CA LYS A 62 -1.47 -8.23 -19.69
C LYS A 62 -1.04 -6.86 -19.20
N VAL A 63 -0.85 -6.74 -17.88
CA VAL A 63 -0.18 -5.58 -17.27
C VAL A 63 1.31 -5.69 -17.60
N ILE A 64 1.88 -4.61 -18.15
CA ILE A 64 3.31 -4.54 -18.55
C ILE A 64 4.14 -3.89 -17.45
N ASN A 65 3.65 -2.78 -16.89
CA ASN A 65 4.30 -2.09 -15.79
C ASN A 65 3.30 -1.31 -14.93
N MET A 66 3.76 -0.91 -13.74
CA MET A 66 3.00 -0.07 -12.81
C MET A 66 3.89 1.04 -12.25
N LYS A 67 3.32 2.22 -12.08
CA LYS A 67 3.98 3.35 -11.43
C LYS A 67 3.05 3.97 -10.40
N GLY A 68 3.46 3.95 -9.13
CA GLY A 68 2.68 4.46 -8.01
C GLY A 68 3.38 5.60 -7.29
N THR A 69 2.63 6.64 -6.96
CA THR A 69 3.05 7.68 -6.03
C THR A 69 1.98 7.85 -4.96
N TYR A 70 2.38 7.67 -3.71
CA TYR A 70 1.51 7.93 -2.57
C TYR A 70 2.23 8.85 -1.59
N GLY A 71 1.86 10.11 -1.61
CA GLY A 71 2.56 11.16 -0.91
C GLY A 71 1.67 12.10 -0.12
N LYS A 72 2.20 12.61 0.97
CA LYS A 72 1.62 13.70 1.77
C LYS A 72 2.67 14.74 2.13
N SER A 73 2.22 15.91 2.56
CA SER A 73 3.12 17.01 2.94
C SER A 73 3.67 16.90 4.36
N LYS A 74 3.19 15.94 5.16
CA LYS A 74 3.59 15.73 6.57
C LYS A 74 3.44 14.27 6.96
N MET A 75 4.26 13.80 7.89
CA MET A 75 4.04 12.51 8.54
C MET A 75 2.92 12.58 9.57
N ILE A 76 2.83 13.69 10.29
CA ILE A 76 1.83 13.93 11.34
C ILE A 76 0.98 15.14 10.98
N SER A 77 -0.32 15.03 11.22
CA SER A 77 -1.28 16.10 10.90
C SER A 77 -1.41 17.16 12.00
N PHE A 78 -0.89 16.93 13.22
CA PHE A 78 -1.05 17.78 14.39
C PHE A 78 0.19 17.73 15.28
N ASN A 79 0.37 18.74 16.15
CA ASN A 79 1.48 18.89 17.11
C ASN A 79 1.49 17.82 18.23
N GLN A 80 1.24 16.58 17.92
CA GLN A 80 1.29 15.48 18.87
C GLN A 80 2.53 14.64 18.59
N THR A 81 3.22 14.21 19.64
CA THR A 81 4.17 13.10 19.58
C THR A 81 3.41 11.88 19.11
N ASP A 82 3.47 11.63 17.81
CA ASP A 82 2.77 10.51 17.20
C ASP A 82 3.64 9.26 17.31
N TRP A 83 3.05 8.17 17.77
CA TRP A 83 3.67 6.86 17.78
C TRP A 83 4.21 6.44 16.40
N ARG A 84 3.67 7.04 15.32
CA ARG A 84 4.09 6.79 13.93
C ARG A 84 5.50 7.27 13.62
N THR A 85 6.06 8.17 14.41
CA THR A 85 7.42 8.69 14.24
C THR A 85 8.46 7.99 15.14
N ASP A 86 8.01 7.03 15.94
CA ASP A 86 8.82 6.20 16.81
C ASP A 86 8.90 4.78 16.23
N ARG A 87 10.08 4.38 15.73
CA ARG A 87 10.30 3.08 15.08
C ARG A 87 9.95 1.91 15.98
N SER A 88 10.21 2.03 17.28
CA SER A 88 9.92 0.95 18.25
C SER A 88 8.42 0.66 18.35
N LYS A 89 7.58 1.66 18.09
CA LYS A 89 6.12 1.56 18.15
C LYS A 89 5.49 1.26 16.79
N SER A 90 5.95 1.96 15.74
CA SER A 90 5.38 1.85 14.39
C SER A 90 5.99 0.76 13.53
N GLY A 91 7.27 0.41 13.76
CA GLY A 91 8.03 -0.50 12.91
C GLY A 91 8.66 0.16 11.68
N GLY A 92 8.11 1.29 11.22
CA GLY A 92 8.58 2.06 10.07
C GLY A 92 7.81 3.36 9.92
N GLY A 93 8.15 4.15 8.91
CA GLY A 93 7.59 5.46 8.66
C GLY A 93 6.52 5.47 7.56
N ILE A 94 6.72 6.38 6.57
CA ILE A 94 5.71 6.65 5.54
C ILE A 94 5.40 5.44 4.67
N LEU A 95 6.38 4.56 4.45
CA LEU A 95 6.17 3.35 3.67
C LEU A 95 5.17 2.43 4.38
N LEU A 96 5.39 2.17 5.67
CA LEU A 96 4.53 1.27 6.45
C LEU A 96 3.18 1.91 6.82
N ASP A 97 3.13 3.24 6.99
CA ASP A 97 1.88 3.96 7.30
C ASP A 97 0.97 4.11 6.09
N GLN A 98 1.50 4.56 4.94
CA GLN A 98 0.72 4.85 3.72
C GLN A 98 1.12 4.00 2.53
N GLY A 99 2.41 3.88 2.26
CA GLY A 99 2.92 3.16 1.09
C GLY A 99 2.46 1.72 1.02
N ILE A 100 2.18 1.10 2.16
CA ILE A 100 1.66 -0.27 2.25
C ILE A 100 0.32 -0.44 1.52
N HIS A 101 -0.54 0.59 1.46
CA HIS A 101 -1.76 0.55 0.66
C HIS A 101 -1.48 0.50 -0.84
N MET A 102 -0.45 1.25 -1.30
CA MET A 102 -0.06 1.21 -2.71
C MET A 102 0.59 -0.12 -3.07
N LEU A 103 1.43 -0.66 -2.19
CA LEU A 103 1.98 -2.02 -2.36
C LEU A 103 0.88 -3.06 -2.43
N ASP A 104 -0.13 -2.93 -1.57
CA ASP A 104 -1.29 -3.82 -1.58
C ASP A 104 -2.06 -3.75 -2.90
N LEU A 105 -2.29 -2.55 -3.45
CA LEU A 105 -2.92 -2.39 -4.76
C LEU A 105 -2.06 -2.93 -5.90
N MET A 106 -0.74 -2.70 -5.87
CA MET A 106 0.16 -3.27 -6.86
C MET A 106 0.12 -4.80 -6.86
N ASN A 107 0.15 -5.43 -5.68
CA ASN A 107 -0.06 -6.87 -5.54
C ASN A 107 -1.45 -7.31 -6.00
N TYR A 108 -2.47 -6.52 -5.72
CA TYR A 108 -3.87 -6.83 -6.06
C TYR A 108 -4.10 -6.88 -7.57
N PHE A 109 -3.42 -6.03 -8.33
CA PHE A 109 -3.52 -5.95 -9.79
C PHE A 109 -2.49 -6.81 -10.52
N GLY A 110 -1.25 -6.88 -10.02
CA GLY A 110 -0.10 -7.48 -10.70
C GLY A 110 0.36 -8.83 -10.14
N GLY A 111 -0.21 -9.28 -9.02
CA GLY A 111 0.30 -10.46 -8.31
C GLY A 111 1.51 -10.15 -7.42
N GLY A 112 2.12 -11.19 -6.86
CA GLY A 112 3.27 -11.04 -5.96
C GLY A 112 4.54 -10.61 -6.69
N PHE A 113 5.40 -9.87 -5.99
CA PHE A 113 6.73 -9.47 -6.46
C PHE A 113 7.79 -10.19 -5.62
N ASN A 114 8.83 -10.69 -6.27
CA ASN A 114 9.90 -11.48 -5.64
C ASN A 114 11.29 -10.85 -5.74
N GLN A 115 11.47 -9.87 -6.61
CA GLN A 115 12.67 -9.05 -6.67
C GLN A 115 12.32 -7.63 -6.23
N VAL A 116 13.09 -7.09 -5.29
CA VAL A 116 12.84 -5.76 -4.73
C VAL A 116 14.15 -5.02 -4.55
N PHE A 117 14.24 -3.82 -5.09
CA PHE A 117 15.29 -2.85 -4.83
C PHE A 117 14.64 -1.61 -4.20
N SER A 118 15.25 -1.06 -3.14
CA SER A 118 14.71 0.11 -2.47
C SER A 118 15.76 1.07 -1.96
N ILE A 119 15.44 2.36 -2.01
CA ILE A 119 16.18 3.42 -1.35
C ILE A 119 15.24 4.06 -0.33
N ILE A 120 15.66 4.01 0.92
CA ILE A 120 14.90 4.53 2.06
C ILE A 120 15.64 5.74 2.62
N GLN A 121 14.92 6.84 2.82
CA GLN A 121 15.51 8.10 3.28
C GLN A 121 14.74 8.68 4.46
N ASN A 122 15.47 9.40 5.31
CA ASN A 122 14.96 10.34 6.29
C ASN A 122 15.60 11.69 5.96
N SER A 123 15.00 12.41 5.02
CA SER A 123 15.65 13.54 4.34
C SER A 123 15.26 14.90 4.91
N PHE A 124 14.13 15.01 5.56
CA PHE A 124 13.54 16.29 5.92
C PHE A 124 13.03 16.36 7.36
N TRP A 125 12.22 15.39 7.79
CA TRP A 125 11.53 15.47 9.08
C TRP A 125 12.41 15.12 10.27
N ASN A 126 13.52 14.42 10.05
CA ASN A 126 14.47 14.01 11.07
C ASN A 126 13.84 13.22 12.25
N TYR A 127 12.86 12.37 11.92
CA TYR A 127 12.29 11.42 12.88
C TYR A 127 13.09 10.10 12.92
N ASP A 128 12.73 9.18 13.82
CA ASP A 128 13.33 7.85 13.92
C ASP A 128 12.87 6.87 12.82
N VAL A 129 12.14 7.35 11.83
CA VAL A 129 11.55 6.57 10.73
C VAL A 129 11.74 7.28 9.40
N GLU A 130 11.61 6.53 8.31
CA GLU A 130 11.75 7.10 6.97
C GLU A 130 10.61 8.07 6.62
N ASP A 131 10.96 9.13 5.91
CA ASP A 131 10.04 10.09 5.32
C ASP A 131 9.88 9.92 3.80
N ASN A 132 10.76 9.14 3.16
CA ASN A 132 10.70 8.77 1.76
C ASN A 132 11.13 7.31 1.54
N ALA A 133 10.45 6.63 0.64
CA ALA A 133 10.79 5.30 0.15
C ALA A 133 10.60 5.23 -1.36
N PHE A 134 11.68 4.90 -2.07
CA PHE A 134 11.68 4.63 -3.51
C PHE A 134 11.87 3.13 -3.69
N ILE A 135 10.95 2.47 -4.38
CA ILE A 135 10.94 1.02 -4.51
C ILE A 135 10.76 0.64 -5.97
N LEU A 136 11.58 -0.29 -6.44
CA LEU A 136 11.45 -0.95 -7.72
C LEU A 136 11.28 -2.44 -7.47
N MET A 137 10.25 -3.02 -8.07
CA MET A 137 9.87 -4.43 -7.87
C MET A 137 9.69 -5.13 -9.21
N GLN A 138 10.00 -6.42 -9.25
CA GLN A 138 9.73 -7.28 -10.40
C GLN A 138 9.16 -8.62 -9.94
N ASN A 139 8.27 -9.20 -10.74
CA ASN A 139 7.78 -10.56 -10.54
C ASN A 139 8.37 -11.54 -11.56
N ASP A 140 8.09 -12.83 -11.40
CA ASP A 140 8.60 -13.90 -12.29
C ASP A 140 8.05 -13.80 -13.73
N GLU A 141 6.93 -13.11 -13.93
CA GLU A 141 6.34 -12.88 -15.25
C GLU A 141 6.93 -11.66 -15.97
N GLY A 142 7.91 -10.97 -15.37
CA GLY A 142 8.57 -9.80 -15.90
C GLY A 142 7.83 -8.47 -15.67
N LEU A 143 6.69 -8.46 -14.98
CA LEU A 143 6.02 -7.22 -14.58
C LEU A 143 6.91 -6.40 -13.65
N VAL A 144 7.14 -5.14 -14.01
CA VAL A 144 7.88 -4.17 -13.19
C VAL A 144 6.92 -3.18 -12.54
N ALA A 145 7.11 -2.93 -11.25
CA ALA A 145 6.38 -1.90 -10.52
C ALA A 145 7.33 -0.94 -9.80
N GLN A 146 7.03 0.35 -9.88
CA GLN A 146 7.76 1.41 -9.20
C GLN A 146 6.84 2.11 -8.19
N LEU A 147 7.30 2.27 -6.95
CA LEU A 147 6.61 3.03 -5.92
C LEU A 147 7.48 4.16 -5.37
N HIS A 148 6.91 5.35 -5.26
CA HIS A 148 7.41 6.43 -4.42
C HIS A 148 6.39 6.70 -3.30
N SER A 149 6.74 6.33 -2.06
CA SER A 149 5.99 6.70 -0.86
C SER A 149 6.69 7.84 -0.14
N SER A 150 5.97 8.93 0.16
CA SER A 150 6.61 10.17 0.62
C SER A 150 5.78 10.94 1.63
N ALA A 151 6.45 11.51 2.64
CA ALA A 151 5.93 12.51 3.57
C ALA A 151 6.47 13.92 3.31
N THR A 152 7.11 14.15 2.15
CA THR A 152 7.74 15.42 1.76
C THR A 152 7.16 16.02 0.49
N GLN A 153 5.96 15.59 0.09
CA GLN A 153 5.24 16.17 -1.05
C GLN A 153 4.59 17.49 -0.67
N TRP A 154 4.69 18.50 -1.53
CA TRP A 154 3.99 19.77 -1.32
C TRP A 154 2.46 19.65 -1.37
N ARG A 155 1.95 18.63 -2.07
CA ARG A 155 0.53 18.29 -2.16
C ARG A 155 0.34 16.83 -1.81
N HIS A 156 -0.80 16.52 -1.21
CA HIS A 156 -1.22 15.13 -1.08
C HIS A 156 -1.44 14.56 -2.48
N THR A 157 -0.81 13.43 -2.74
CA THR A 157 -0.84 12.80 -4.07
C THR A 157 -1.13 11.32 -3.90
N PHE A 158 -2.14 10.84 -4.62
CA PHE A 158 -2.33 9.43 -4.88
C PHE A 158 -2.46 9.25 -6.38
N ASN A 159 -1.59 8.46 -6.97
CA ASN A 159 -1.63 8.13 -8.38
C ASN A 159 -1.07 6.72 -8.57
N LEU A 160 -1.84 5.84 -9.19
CA LEU A 160 -1.40 4.53 -9.65
C LEU A 160 -1.70 4.41 -11.13
N GLU A 161 -0.65 4.40 -11.94
CA GLU A 161 -0.70 4.17 -13.37
C GLU A 161 -0.32 2.72 -13.67
N MET A 162 -1.13 2.06 -14.48
CA MET A 162 -0.94 0.69 -14.93
C MET A 162 -0.96 0.68 -16.45
N THR A 163 0.13 0.26 -17.08
CA THR A 163 0.25 0.10 -18.52
C THR A 163 -0.02 -1.34 -18.90
N PHE A 164 -0.85 -1.53 -19.91
CA PHE A 164 -1.24 -2.83 -20.46
C PHE A 164 -0.79 -2.95 -21.93
N GLU A 165 -0.91 -4.12 -22.50
CA GLU A 165 -0.61 -4.37 -23.92
C GLU A 165 -1.43 -3.48 -24.87
N ARG A 166 -2.66 -3.12 -24.50
CA ARG A 166 -3.63 -2.39 -25.35
C ARG A 166 -4.24 -1.18 -24.68
N GLY A 167 -3.55 -0.56 -23.75
CA GLY A 167 -4.02 0.65 -23.08
C GLY A 167 -3.41 0.89 -21.73
N SER A 168 -3.98 1.80 -20.98
CA SER A 168 -3.58 2.11 -19.62
C SER A 168 -4.78 2.36 -18.72
N LEU A 169 -4.59 2.19 -17.42
CA LEU A 169 -5.52 2.63 -16.38
C LEU A 169 -4.79 3.52 -15.41
N ILE A 170 -5.39 4.65 -15.05
CA ILE A 170 -4.84 5.59 -14.07
C ILE A 170 -5.85 5.78 -12.96
N LEU A 171 -5.49 5.37 -11.76
CA LEU A 171 -6.21 5.64 -10.53
C LEU A 171 -5.61 6.89 -9.89
N GLY A 172 -6.39 7.98 -9.83
CA GLY A 172 -5.98 9.24 -9.25
C GLY A 172 -6.90 9.67 -8.11
N GLY A 173 -6.30 10.32 -7.09
CA GLY A 173 -7.03 10.74 -5.91
C GLY A 173 -7.64 9.59 -5.11
N LEU A 174 -8.02 9.87 -3.88
CA LEU A 174 -8.81 8.96 -3.06
C LEU A 174 -9.77 9.80 -2.22
N LEU A 175 -11.03 9.39 -2.13
CA LEU A 175 -11.99 9.99 -1.23
C LEU A 175 -11.65 9.59 0.20
N THR A 176 -10.87 10.42 0.87
CA THR A 176 -10.66 10.34 2.31
C THR A 176 -11.52 11.38 3.02
N SER A 177 -11.70 11.23 4.31
CA SER A 177 -12.45 12.22 5.12
C SER A 177 -11.88 13.63 5.00
N SER A 178 -10.59 13.79 4.75
CA SER A 178 -9.92 15.08 4.57
C SER A 178 -10.07 15.66 3.15
N LYS A 179 -10.47 14.85 2.16
CA LYS A 179 -10.50 15.18 0.72
C LYS A 179 -9.18 15.75 0.18
N SER A 180 -8.08 15.52 0.88
CA SER A 180 -6.78 16.16 0.59
C SER A 180 -6.05 15.55 -0.59
N TYR A 181 -6.47 14.38 -1.06
CA TYR A 181 -5.88 13.69 -2.23
C TYR A 181 -6.59 14.01 -3.56
N GLY A 182 -7.52 14.96 -3.55
CA GLY A 182 -8.34 15.31 -4.70
C GLY A 182 -9.55 14.41 -4.91
N GLU A 183 -10.19 14.57 -6.05
CA GLU A 183 -11.29 13.71 -6.45
C GLU A 183 -10.79 12.33 -6.88
N GLU A 184 -11.54 11.31 -6.52
CA GLU A 184 -11.28 9.95 -6.96
C GLU A 184 -11.58 9.83 -8.46
N THR A 185 -10.60 9.39 -9.23
CA THR A 185 -10.70 9.25 -10.68
C THR A 185 -10.20 7.90 -11.16
N LEU A 186 -10.82 7.39 -12.23
CA LEU A 186 -10.33 6.30 -13.05
C LEU A 186 -10.30 6.80 -14.50
N ARG A 187 -9.15 6.75 -15.13
CA ARG A 187 -8.92 7.15 -16.52
C ARG A 187 -8.22 6.06 -17.29
#